data_d8c96110321e3fc89cd09925061bdde8
#
_entry.id   d8c96110321e3fc89cd09925061bdde8
#
_cell.length_a   1.000
_cell.length_b   1.000
_cell.length_c   1.000
_cell.angle_alpha   90.00
_cell.angle_beta   90.00
_cell.angle_gamma   90.00
#
_symmetry.space_group_name_H-M   'P 1'
#
loop_
_entity.id
_entity.type
_entity.pdbx_description
1 polymer ?
#
loop_
_entity_poly.entity_id
_entity_poly.type
_entity_poly.pdbx_seq_one_letter_code
_entity_poly.pdbx_strand_id
1 'polypeptide(L)'
;MVQDVLLSEVSELADIVLPGATFAEKDGCFTNSQGWIQRIRKSISAPGQAQPDWEIIQQLVKKLGGDIDYNFVGEIALEIAEKVAGYKDANHQQIGDQGILIST
;
A
#
# COMPACT_ATOMS: atom_id res chain seq x y z
N MET A 1 -8.61 6.25 -15.95
CA MET A 1 -7.72 6.69 -14.85
C MET A 1 -6.56 5.72 -14.72
N VAL A 2 -5.37 6.26 -14.59
CA VAL A 2 -4.14 5.47 -14.39
C VAL A 2 -3.42 5.98 -13.14
N GLN A 3 -2.93 5.05 -12.32
CA GLN A 3 -2.09 5.32 -11.15
C GLN A 3 -0.78 4.58 -11.35
N ASP A 4 0.31 5.31 -11.53
CA ASP A 4 1.60 4.71 -11.85
C ASP A 4 2.76 5.58 -11.35
N VAL A 5 3.94 4.98 -11.32
CA VAL A 5 5.20 5.63 -10.89
C VAL A 5 5.80 6.46 -12.02
N LEU A 6 5.67 5.99 -13.26
CA LEU A 6 6.20 6.62 -14.46
C LEU A 6 5.10 6.82 -15.51
N LEU A 7 5.27 7.85 -16.33
CA LEU A 7 4.39 8.02 -17.50
C LEU A 7 4.66 6.89 -18.50
N SER A 8 3.59 6.35 -19.04
CA SER A 8 3.60 5.25 -20.01
C SER A 8 2.65 5.56 -21.16
N GLU A 9 2.67 4.72 -22.20
CA GLU A 9 1.71 4.84 -23.32
C GLU A 9 0.27 4.78 -22.83
N VAL A 10 -0.01 3.94 -21.83
CA VAL A 10 -1.36 3.84 -21.23
C VAL A 10 -1.73 5.14 -20.50
N SER A 11 -0.77 5.76 -19.81
CA SER A 11 -1.03 7.03 -19.11
C SER A 11 -1.30 8.19 -20.09
N GLU A 12 -0.70 8.16 -21.27
CA GLU A 12 -0.98 9.15 -22.32
C GLU A 12 -2.41 9.07 -22.85
N LEU A 13 -3.02 7.87 -22.82
CA LEU A 13 -4.40 7.64 -23.24
C LEU A 13 -5.43 7.90 -22.12
N ALA A 14 -4.98 8.06 -20.88
CA ALA A 14 -5.86 8.23 -19.75
C ALA A 14 -6.34 9.67 -19.59
N ASP A 15 -7.58 9.84 -19.17
CA ASP A 15 -8.15 11.16 -18.85
C ASP A 15 -7.60 11.71 -17.53
N ILE A 16 -7.26 10.82 -16.59
CA ILE A 16 -6.71 11.18 -15.28
C ILE A 16 -5.49 10.29 -15.00
N VAL A 17 -4.39 10.91 -14.62
CA VAL A 17 -3.16 10.23 -14.20
C VAL A 17 -2.81 10.66 -12.78
N LEU A 18 -2.63 9.68 -11.89
CA LEU A 18 -2.28 9.90 -10.49
C LEU A 18 -0.86 9.37 -10.22
N PRO A 19 0.05 10.22 -9.71
CA PRO A 19 1.42 9.79 -9.45
C PRO A 19 1.51 8.93 -8.19
N GLY A 20 1.98 7.70 -8.35
CA GLY A 20 2.19 6.74 -7.26
C GLY A 20 3.64 6.72 -6.78
N ALA A 21 3.84 6.36 -5.52
CA ALA A 21 5.15 6.16 -4.93
C ALA A 21 5.71 4.75 -5.21
N THR A 22 7.03 4.64 -5.34
CA THR A 22 7.71 3.34 -5.47
C THR A 22 7.79 2.61 -4.12
N PHE A 23 8.26 1.36 -4.15
CA PHE A 23 8.47 0.58 -2.93
C PHE A 23 9.48 1.21 -1.96
N ALA A 24 10.47 1.97 -2.45
CA ALA A 24 11.47 2.64 -1.63
C ALA A 24 10.95 3.94 -0.99
N GLU A 25 9.84 4.46 -1.47
CA GLU A 25 9.24 5.74 -1.09
C GLU A 25 8.04 5.59 -0.16
N LYS A 26 7.70 4.37 0.23
CA LYS A 26 6.53 4.08 1.07
C LYS A 26 6.79 2.98 2.10
N ASP A 27 5.99 2.98 3.15
CA ASP A 27 5.91 1.89 4.12
C ASP A 27 4.80 0.91 3.73
N GLY A 28 4.97 -0.35 4.12
CA GLY A 28 3.99 -1.37 3.89
C GLY A 28 4.55 -2.76 4.05
N CYS A 29 3.92 -3.72 3.39
CA CYS A 29 4.42 -5.08 3.30
C CYS A 29 4.06 -5.70 1.96
N PHE A 30 4.84 -6.71 1.58
CA PHE A 30 4.58 -7.54 0.42
C PHE A 30 4.46 -9.01 0.84
N THR A 31 3.57 -9.71 0.17
CA THR A 31 3.51 -11.18 0.27
C THR A 31 4.14 -11.77 -0.99
N ASN A 32 5.15 -12.61 -0.82
CA ASN A 32 5.83 -13.25 -1.95
C ASN A 32 5.10 -14.51 -2.41
N SER A 33 5.59 -15.14 -3.49
CA SER A 33 4.99 -16.35 -4.05
C SER A 33 5.06 -17.58 -3.13
N GLN A 34 5.93 -17.56 -2.12
CA GLN A 34 6.05 -18.61 -1.12
C GLN A 34 5.16 -18.40 0.11
N GLY A 35 4.39 -17.30 0.14
CA GLY A 35 3.50 -16.98 1.24
C GLY A 35 4.16 -16.23 2.39
N TRP A 36 5.36 -15.72 2.22
CA TRP A 36 6.00 -14.88 3.23
C TRP A 36 5.52 -13.44 3.11
N ILE A 37 5.07 -12.89 4.23
CA ILE A 37 4.73 -11.48 4.38
C ILE A 37 5.95 -10.77 4.94
N GLN A 38 6.48 -9.80 4.21
CA GLN A 38 7.71 -9.09 4.56
C GLN A 38 7.49 -7.59 4.56
N ARG A 39 8.09 -6.91 5.53
CA ARG A 39 8.02 -5.44 5.65
C ARG A 39 8.86 -4.75 4.57
N ILE A 40 8.32 -3.68 4.03
CA ILE A 40 9.09 -2.64 3.37
C ILE A 40 9.05 -1.37 4.21
N ARG A 41 10.17 -0.65 4.25
CA ARG A 41 10.28 0.61 4.99
C ARG A 41 10.70 1.71 4.04
N LYS A 42 10.06 2.86 4.19
CA LYS A 42 10.38 4.05 3.42
C LYS A 42 11.86 4.41 3.62
N SER A 43 12.60 4.49 2.52
CA SER A 43 14.02 4.82 2.53
C SER A 43 14.31 6.20 1.97
N ILE A 44 13.47 6.69 1.05
CA ILE A 44 13.60 8.00 0.40
C ILE A 44 12.23 8.67 0.32
N SER A 45 12.22 9.97 0.14
CA SER A 45 10.98 10.72 -0.09
C SER A 45 10.50 10.58 -1.53
N ALA A 46 9.20 10.48 -1.71
CA ALA A 46 8.59 10.47 -3.04
C ALA A 46 8.80 11.82 -3.75
N PRO A 47 9.13 11.80 -5.05
CA PRO A 47 9.32 13.04 -5.80
C PRO A 47 7.99 13.72 -6.12
N GLY A 48 8.03 15.07 -6.20
CA GLY A 48 6.89 15.87 -6.64
C GLY A 48 5.63 15.63 -5.83
N GLN A 49 4.55 15.27 -6.50
CA GLN A 49 3.24 15.00 -5.91
C GLN A 49 2.95 13.51 -5.73
N ALA A 50 3.94 12.65 -5.97
CA ALA A 50 3.76 11.20 -5.83
C ALA A 50 3.43 10.82 -4.39
N GLN A 51 2.44 9.94 -4.21
CA GLN A 51 1.94 9.49 -2.92
C GLN A 51 1.85 7.97 -2.86
N PRO A 52 1.92 7.37 -1.66
CA PRO A 52 1.61 5.95 -1.50
C PRO A 52 0.22 5.61 -2.03
N ASP A 53 0.08 4.44 -2.63
CA ASP A 53 -1.17 4.02 -3.27
C ASP A 53 -2.38 4.07 -2.32
N TRP A 54 -2.20 3.68 -1.06
CA TRP A 54 -3.29 3.69 -0.08
C TRP A 54 -3.80 5.11 0.22
N GLU A 55 -2.92 6.11 0.23
CA GLU A 55 -3.31 7.50 0.44
C GLU A 55 -4.13 8.02 -0.75
N ILE A 56 -3.70 7.71 -1.98
CA ILE A 56 -4.43 8.06 -3.20
C ILE A 56 -5.83 7.43 -3.18
N ILE A 57 -5.92 6.15 -2.88
CA ILE A 57 -7.19 5.40 -2.81
C ILE A 57 -8.09 5.99 -1.73
N GLN A 58 -7.55 6.28 -0.53
CA GLN A 58 -8.32 6.88 0.56
C GLN A 58 -8.89 8.24 0.18
N GLN A 59 -8.09 9.10 -0.44
CA GLN A 59 -8.56 10.42 -0.90
C GLN A 59 -9.68 10.28 -1.93
N LEU A 60 -9.55 9.34 -2.86
CA LEU A 60 -10.57 9.07 -3.87
C LEU A 60 -11.87 8.57 -3.23
N VAL A 61 -11.78 7.64 -2.30
CA VAL A 61 -12.96 7.10 -1.57
C VAL A 61 -13.67 8.21 -0.81
N LYS A 62 -12.94 9.08 -0.11
CA LYS A 62 -13.51 10.22 0.62
C LYS A 62 -14.23 11.20 -0.32
N LYS A 63 -13.65 11.48 -1.48
CA LYS A 63 -14.27 12.36 -2.49
C LYS A 63 -15.53 11.77 -3.10
N LEU A 64 -15.65 10.46 -3.16
CA LEU A 64 -16.83 9.75 -3.64
C LEU A 64 -17.88 9.49 -2.54
N GLY A 65 -17.69 10.04 -1.34
CA GLY A 65 -18.61 9.91 -0.22
C GLY A 65 -18.44 8.67 0.64
N GLY A 66 -17.35 7.91 0.44
CA GLY A 66 -17.03 6.75 1.26
C GLY A 66 -16.47 7.14 2.63
N ASP A 67 -16.51 6.19 3.55
CA ASP A 67 -16.11 6.36 4.95
C ASP A 67 -14.92 5.47 5.29
N ILE A 68 -13.72 5.90 4.91
CA ILE A 68 -12.45 5.32 5.39
C ILE A 68 -11.55 6.44 5.88
N ASP A 69 -10.86 6.23 7.01
CA ASP A 69 -10.01 7.25 7.61
C ASP A 69 -8.83 6.62 8.36
N TYR A 70 -7.78 6.31 7.62
CA TYR A 70 -6.53 5.80 8.17
C TYR A 70 -5.51 6.93 8.26
N ASN A 71 -4.77 7.01 9.37
CA ASN A 71 -3.71 7.99 9.56
C ASN A 71 -2.35 7.48 9.08
N PHE A 72 -2.14 6.18 9.12
CA PHE A 72 -0.90 5.54 8.66
C PHE A 72 -1.15 4.09 8.22
N VAL A 73 -0.27 3.57 7.39
CA VAL A 73 -0.43 2.24 6.77
C VAL A 73 -0.50 1.09 7.80
N GLY A 74 0.07 1.26 8.98
CA GLY A 74 -0.03 0.26 10.05
C GLY A 74 -1.45 -0.02 10.52
N GLU A 75 -2.35 0.97 10.48
CA GLU A 75 -3.77 0.78 10.80
C GLU A 75 -4.45 -0.13 9.76
N ILE A 76 -4.07 0.01 8.49
CA ILE A 76 -4.57 -0.86 7.42
C ILE A 76 -4.08 -2.29 7.64
N ALA A 77 -2.82 -2.46 8.01
CA ALA A 77 -2.25 -3.78 8.30
C ALA A 77 -2.96 -4.47 9.48
N LEU A 78 -3.32 -3.72 10.53
CA LEU A 78 -4.11 -4.24 11.65
C LEU A 78 -5.49 -4.71 11.20
N GLU A 79 -6.19 -3.93 10.39
CA GLU A 79 -7.51 -4.30 9.87
C GLU A 79 -7.43 -5.54 8.96
N ILE A 80 -6.39 -5.66 8.13
CA ILE A 80 -6.17 -6.86 7.33
C ILE A 80 -5.97 -8.08 8.23
N ALA A 81 -5.15 -7.95 9.29
CA ALA A 81 -4.92 -9.02 10.24
C ALA A 81 -6.20 -9.52 10.93
N GLU A 82 -7.13 -8.61 11.18
CA GLU A 82 -8.42 -8.95 11.79
C GLU A 82 -9.42 -9.58 10.81
N LYS A 83 -9.45 -9.12 9.57
CA LYS A 83 -10.52 -9.43 8.62
C LYS A 83 -10.15 -10.46 7.56
N VAL A 84 -8.87 -10.65 7.28
CA VAL A 84 -8.43 -11.53 6.19
C VAL A 84 -7.84 -12.82 6.75
N ALA A 85 -8.47 -13.95 6.40
CA ALA A 85 -7.97 -15.27 6.79
C ALA A 85 -6.54 -15.49 6.27
N GLY A 86 -5.69 -16.07 7.10
CA GLY A 86 -4.27 -16.27 6.77
C GLY A 86 -3.35 -15.11 7.16
N TYR A 87 -3.91 -13.93 7.45
CA TYR A 87 -3.14 -12.74 7.81
C TYR A 87 -3.23 -12.35 9.29
N LYS A 88 -3.63 -13.28 10.14
CA LYS A 88 -3.88 -13.04 11.59
C LYS A 88 -2.76 -12.30 12.31
N ASP A 89 -1.50 -12.59 11.98
CA ASP A 89 -0.33 -11.98 12.60
C ASP A 89 0.36 -10.94 11.69
N ALA A 90 -0.30 -10.51 10.63
CA ALA A 90 0.25 -9.61 9.61
C ALA A 90 0.24 -8.13 10.01
N ASN A 91 0.38 -7.83 11.29
CA ASN A 91 0.61 -6.46 11.73
C ASN A 91 2.10 -6.11 11.70
N HIS A 92 2.40 -4.82 11.58
CA HIS A 92 3.77 -4.35 11.39
C HIS A 92 4.74 -4.71 12.52
N GLN A 93 4.25 -4.93 13.73
CA GLN A 93 5.10 -5.31 14.87
C GLN A 93 5.48 -6.79 14.80
N GLN A 94 4.53 -7.65 14.47
CA GLN A 94 4.75 -9.10 14.45
C GLN A 94 5.51 -9.57 13.20
N ILE A 95 5.34 -8.90 12.07
CA ILE A 95 6.09 -9.22 10.85
C ILE A 95 7.60 -9.07 11.09
N GLY A 96 8.02 -8.00 11.80
CA GLY A 96 9.44 -7.77 12.10
C GLY A 96 10.32 -7.64 10.86
N ASP A 97 11.61 -7.93 11.02
CA ASP A 97 12.59 -7.81 9.94
C ASP A 97 12.72 -9.08 9.09
N GLN A 98 12.30 -10.21 9.61
CA GLN A 98 12.42 -11.51 8.92
C GLN A 98 11.16 -11.91 8.15
N GLY A 99 10.04 -11.27 8.44
CA GLY A 99 8.76 -11.64 7.88
C GLY A 99 8.06 -12.78 8.63
N ILE A 100 6.83 -13.05 8.23
CA ILE A 100 6.03 -14.17 8.74
C ILE A 100 5.41 -14.95 7.58
N LEU A 101 5.15 -16.22 7.80
CA LEU A 101 4.45 -17.04 6.82
C LEU A 101 2.93 -16.88 6.98
N ILE A 102 2.20 -16.81 5.86
CA ILE A 102 0.73 -16.84 5.88
C ILE A 102 0.28 -18.10 6.62
N SER A 103 -0.62 -17.93 7.60
CA SER A 103 -1.21 -19.07 8.29
C SER A 103 -2.33 -19.68 7.44
N THR A 104 -2.27 -20.97 7.25
CA THR A 104 -3.29 -21.71 6.49
C THR A 104 -4.35 -22.33 7.40
#